data_b4ff22e2a3a3b4f9fecb6f673533b7db
#
_entry.id   b4ff22e2a3a3b4f9fecb6f673533b7db
#
_cell.length_a   1.000
_cell.length_b   1.000
_cell.length_c   1.000
_cell.angle_alpha   90.00
_cell.angle_beta   90.00
_cell.angle_gamma   90.00
#
_symmetry.space_group_name_H-M   'P 1'
#
loop_
_entity.id
_entity.type
_entity.pdbx_description
1 polymer ?
#
loop_
_entity_poly.entity_id
_entity_poly.type
_entity_poly.pdbx_seq_one_letter_code
_entity_poly.pdbx_strand_id
1 'polypeptide(L)'
;MIAGGPSAVIAELALSDALWRIVWLRDYNTRIVLLGTVLLGLAAGQLGVYLLLRRRVLIGDAISHATLPGVAIAFLWSVSLGQEKSLGLLLFGAAVSGALGGMVVLFLRHAAKIREDAALGIVLSVFFGAGVVMLSIAQQSGGNAAGLESFIYGKAAAMTSEDVWLCGAAAVLVFLITGLLGKELRILCFDTELARSQGWPVLLLDALLIGLVVVVTVVGLQAVGLILIIALLVTPASSARFWTHDLRLMLPLSAVLGAISCTAGTVASAMVEKLPSGAAIVLAACALFVVSFVFGIQRGVWWRLARMWELRRKQDEQHLLRAMVEHLEARAALPSLTGELKSSEPVELASLIQERNWPLHKVRRWVIRLSQKNLVILSGDGKLQLTPRGLLRAVEYVREHRLLERYLMERASAHASQADREADYLEHGLLPEHLAELSSALHENVPQLPPNPHPHDTEPPADSK
;
A
#
# COMPACT_ATOMS: atom_id res chain seq x y z
N MET A 1 3.18 22.70 -42.02
CA MET A 1 2.81 21.82 -43.13
C MET A 1 3.52 20.49 -42.92
N ILE A 2 2.86 19.54 -42.29
CA ILE A 2 3.40 18.19 -42.09
C ILE A 2 2.67 17.30 -43.07
N ALA A 3 3.37 16.95 -44.16
CA ALA A 3 2.90 16.03 -45.20
C ALA A 3 2.98 14.60 -44.61
N GLY A 4 1.88 14.14 -44.02
CA GLY A 4 1.67 12.72 -43.75
C GLY A 4 1.43 12.00 -45.07
N GLY A 5 2.44 11.25 -45.56
CA GLY A 5 2.32 10.48 -46.80
C GLY A 5 1.20 9.41 -46.69
N PRO A 6 0.68 8.91 -47.80
CA PRO A 6 -0.43 7.93 -47.82
C PRO A 6 -0.16 6.67 -46.98
N SER A 7 1.08 6.34 -46.71
CA SER A 7 1.49 5.25 -45.81
C SER A 7 1.17 5.51 -44.34
N ALA A 8 1.21 6.76 -43.87
CA ALA A 8 0.87 7.11 -42.48
C ALA A 8 -0.64 7.03 -42.27
N VAL A 9 -1.45 7.48 -43.22
CA VAL A 9 -2.91 7.39 -43.15
C VAL A 9 -3.40 5.94 -43.20
N ILE A 10 -2.76 5.10 -44.03
CA ILE A 10 -3.07 3.65 -44.11
C ILE A 10 -2.67 2.95 -42.81
N ALA A 11 -1.54 3.33 -42.19
CA ALA A 11 -1.13 2.79 -40.89
C ALA A 11 -2.09 3.22 -39.75
N GLU A 12 -2.57 4.46 -39.78
CA GLU A 12 -3.53 4.97 -38.79
C GLU A 12 -4.91 4.31 -38.94
N LEU A 13 -5.39 4.11 -40.16
CA LEU A 13 -6.63 3.38 -40.47
C LEU A 13 -6.53 1.90 -40.07
N ALA A 14 -5.38 1.26 -40.39
CA ALA A 14 -5.13 -0.13 -39.98
C ALA A 14 -5.05 -0.27 -38.46
N LEU A 15 -4.49 0.70 -37.75
CA LEU A 15 -4.42 0.73 -36.31
C LEU A 15 -5.82 0.93 -35.68
N SER A 16 -6.64 1.82 -36.27
CA SER A 16 -8.02 2.05 -35.80
C SER A 16 -8.89 0.81 -36.03
N ASP A 17 -8.76 0.16 -37.19
CA ASP A 17 -9.50 -1.08 -37.48
C ASP A 17 -9.04 -2.25 -36.61
N ALA A 18 -7.75 -2.36 -36.31
CA ALA A 18 -7.20 -3.34 -35.38
C ALA A 18 -7.72 -3.07 -33.94
N LEU A 19 -7.72 -1.82 -33.51
CA LEU A 19 -8.28 -1.41 -32.21
C LEU A 19 -9.77 -1.74 -32.12
N TRP A 20 -10.55 -1.42 -33.14
CA TRP A 20 -11.98 -1.75 -33.17
C TRP A 20 -12.24 -3.26 -33.16
N ARG A 21 -11.45 -4.07 -33.87
CA ARG A 21 -11.55 -5.54 -33.83
C ARG A 21 -11.23 -6.11 -32.46
N ILE A 22 -10.22 -5.57 -31.78
CA ILE A 22 -9.80 -6.00 -30.44
C ILE A 22 -10.85 -5.56 -29.39
N VAL A 23 -11.30 -4.28 -29.45
CA VAL A 23 -12.32 -3.74 -28.52
C VAL A 23 -13.66 -4.48 -28.66
N TRP A 24 -14.06 -4.81 -29.89
CA TRP A 24 -15.28 -5.60 -30.14
C TRP A 24 -15.05 -7.11 -30.05
N LEU A 25 -13.86 -7.54 -29.61
CA LEU A 25 -13.54 -8.95 -29.35
C LEU A 25 -13.93 -9.86 -30.53
N ARG A 26 -13.65 -9.47 -31.78
CA ARG A 26 -14.01 -10.24 -32.96
C ARG A 26 -13.19 -11.52 -33.14
N ASP A 27 -11.94 -11.53 -32.65
CA ASP A 27 -11.07 -12.69 -32.74
C ASP A 27 -11.37 -13.69 -31.65
N TYR A 28 -11.71 -14.92 -32.04
CA TYR A 28 -12.07 -15.99 -31.15
C TYR A 28 -10.99 -16.28 -30.11
N ASN A 29 -9.71 -16.32 -30.53
CA ASN A 29 -8.60 -16.60 -29.63
C ASN A 29 -8.44 -15.50 -28.56
N THR A 30 -8.51 -14.24 -28.96
CA THR A 30 -8.43 -13.09 -28.04
C THR A 30 -9.54 -13.12 -27.01
N ARG A 31 -10.76 -13.53 -27.38
CA ARG A 31 -11.88 -13.68 -26.43
C ARG A 31 -11.61 -14.76 -25.38
N ILE A 32 -11.12 -15.93 -25.83
CA ILE A 32 -10.83 -17.05 -24.92
C ILE A 32 -9.74 -16.66 -23.94
N VAL A 33 -8.65 -16.10 -24.42
CA VAL A 33 -7.53 -15.64 -23.57
C VAL A 33 -8.00 -14.56 -22.60
N LEU A 34 -8.78 -13.59 -23.06
CA LEU A 34 -9.31 -12.53 -22.22
C LEU A 34 -10.24 -13.09 -21.13
N LEU A 35 -11.22 -13.92 -21.49
CA LEU A 35 -12.16 -14.49 -20.53
C LEU A 35 -11.44 -15.35 -19.49
N GLY A 36 -10.55 -16.25 -19.91
CA GLY A 36 -9.83 -17.12 -18.99
C GLY A 36 -8.93 -16.34 -18.04
N THR A 37 -8.14 -15.37 -18.57
CA THR A 37 -7.24 -14.57 -17.73
C THR A 37 -8.00 -13.63 -16.80
N VAL A 38 -9.12 -13.04 -17.21
CA VAL A 38 -9.96 -12.18 -16.37
C VAL A 38 -10.60 -12.98 -15.24
N LEU A 39 -11.17 -14.18 -15.52
CA LEU A 39 -11.72 -15.05 -14.48
C LEU A 39 -10.66 -15.45 -13.45
N LEU A 40 -9.48 -15.80 -13.93
CA LEU A 40 -8.35 -16.12 -13.07
C LEU A 40 -7.89 -14.89 -12.26
N GLY A 41 -7.82 -13.71 -12.89
CA GLY A 41 -7.46 -12.46 -12.25
C GLY A 41 -8.44 -12.03 -11.15
N LEU A 42 -9.75 -12.26 -11.38
CA LEU A 42 -10.79 -12.06 -10.37
C LEU A 42 -10.56 -12.97 -9.16
N ALA A 43 -10.37 -14.28 -9.40
CA ALA A 43 -10.18 -15.26 -8.34
C ALA A 43 -8.89 -15.03 -7.56
N ALA A 44 -7.77 -14.85 -8.27
CA ALA A 44 -6.45 -14.62 -7.68
C ALA A 44 -6.41 -13.29 -6.89
N GLY A 45 -6.98 -12.22 -7.46
CA GLY A 45 -7.06 -10.93 -6.79
C GLY A 45 -7.85 -10.99 -5.49
N GLN A 46 -9.01 -11.64 -5.47
CA GLN A 46 -9.80 -11.80 -4.26
C GLN A 46 -9.09 -12.65 -3.19
N LEU A 47 -8.52 -13.79 -3.60
CA LEU A 47 -7.80 -14.69 -2.70
C LEU A 47 -6.54 -14.02 -2.15
N GLY A 48 -5.85 -13.24 -2.97
CA GLY A 48 -4.66 -12.49 -2.60
C GLY A 48 -4.85 -11.55 -1.43
N VAL A 49 -6.06 -10.98 -1.25
CA VAL A 49 -6.39 -10.13 -0.09
C VAL A 49 -6.25 -10.89 1.23
N TYR A 50 -6.78 -12.12 1.29
CA TYR A 50 -6.65 -12.95 2.49
C TYR A 50 -5.20 -13.33 2.76
N LEU A 51 -4.43 -13.65 1.71
CA LEU A 51 -3.00 -13.94 1.84
C LEU A 51 -2.21 -12.73 2.34
N LEU A 52 -2.51 -11.55 1.82
CA LEU A 52 -1.87 -10.29 2.21
C LEU A 52 -2.15 -9.95 3.68
N LEU A 53 -3.41 -10.08 4.12
CA LEU A 53 -3.80 -9.80 5.50
C LEU A 53 -3.23 -10.80 6.49
N ARG A 54 -3.12 -12.07 6.08
CA ARG A 54 -2.48 -13.14 6.86
C ARG A 54 -0.95 -13.07 6.83
N ARG A 55 -0.36 -12.09 6.11
CA ARG A 55 1.09 -11.95 5.88
C ARG A 55 1.73 -13.15 5.17
N ARG A 56 0.95 -13.88 4.37
CA ARG A 56 1.32 -15.12 3.68
C ARG A 56 1.46 -14.94 2.16
N VAL A 57 1.92 -13.79 1.73
CA VAL A 57 1.97 -13.44 0.30
C VAL A 57 2.84 -14.42 -0.50
N LEU A 58 3.92 -14.93 0.10
CA LEU A 58 4.85 -15.87 -0.54
C LEU A 58 4.34 -17.30 -0.62
N ILE A 59 3.19 -17.62 -0.01
CA ILE A 59 2.66 -19.00 -0.05
C ILE A 59 2.27 -19.42 -1.47
N GLY A 60 1.80 -18.47 -2.30
CA GLY A 60 1.50 -18.71 -3.71
C GLY A 60 2.73 -19.16 -4.49
N ASP A 61 3.88 -18.54 -4.23
CA ASP A 61 5.16 -18.89 -4.85
C ASP A 61 5.64 -20.29 -4.40
N ALA A 62 5.65 -20.53 -3.09
CA ALA A 62 6.03 -21.84 -2.54
C ALA A 62 5.15 -22.98 -3.07
N ILE A 63 3.83 -22.78 -3.16
CA ILE A 63 2.90 -23.78 -3.70
C ILE A 63 3.10 -23.97 -5.21
N SER A 64 3.32 -22.89 -5.97
CA SER A 64 3.58 -22.99 -7.41
C SER A 64 4.78 -23.91 -7.70
N HIS A 65 5.86 -23.74 -6.95
CA HIS A 65 7.03 -24.60 -7.07
C HIS A 65 6.80 -26.00 -6.48
N ALA A 66 5.97 -26.12 -5.45
CA ALA A 66 5.62 -27.42 -4.88
C ALA A 66 4.75 -28.28 -5.81
N THR A 67 4.13 -27.73 -6.83
CA THR A 67 3.38 -28.51 -7.84
C THR A 67 4.30 -29.25 -8.81
N LEU A 68 5.53 -28.77 -9.04
CA LEU A 68 6.45 -29.32 -10.05
C LEU A 68 6.77 -30.81 -9.90
N PRO A 69 7.13 -31.33 -8.69
CA PRO A 69 7.36 -32.76 -8.53
C PRO A 69 6.15 -33.59 -8.89
N GLY A 70 4.95 -33.13 -8.52
CA GLY A 70 3.71 -33.85 -8.82
C GLY A 70 3.39 -33.93 -10.31
N VAL A 71 3.62 -32.84 -11.04
CA VAL A 71 3.51 -32.84 -12.52
C VAL A 71 4.48 -33.82 -13.15
N ALA A 72 5.77 -33.81 -12.70
CA ALA A 72 6.79 -34.69 -13.23
C ALA A 72 6.50 -36.18 -12.94
N ILE A 73 6.06 -36.50 -11.72
CA ILE A 73 5.65 -37.86 -11.32
C ILE A 73 4.45 -38.34 -12.13
N ALA A 74 3.42 -37.50 -12.28
CA ALA A 74 2.23 -37.81 -13.06
C ALA A 74 2.57 -38.06 -14.53
N PHE A 75 3.50 -37.28 -15.07
CA PHE A 75 4.02 -37.48 -16.42
C PHE A 75 4.74 -38.82 -16.58
N LEU A 76 5.69 -39.12 -15.70
CA LEU A 76 6.43 -40.40 -15.70
C LEU A 76 5.49 -41.60 -15.59
N TRP A 77 4.47 -41.49 -14.76
CA TRP A 77 3.43 -42.51 -14.62
C TRP A 77 2.64 -42.69 -15.93
N SER A 78 2.21 -41.60 -16.57
CA SER A 78 1.51 -41.67 -17.86
C SER A 78 2.35 -42.38 -18.94
N VAL A 79 3.66 -42.05 -19.01
CA VAL A 79 4.59 -42.65 -19.94
C VAL A 79 4.78 -44.16 -19.63
N SER A 80 4.90 -44.56 -18.35
CA SER A 80 5.06 -45.96 -17.96
C SER A 80 3.87 -46.85 -18.30
N LEU A 81 2.65 -46.23 -18.33
CA LEU A 81 1.42 -46.93 -18.71
C LEU A 81 1.18 -46.96 -20.22
N GLY A 82 2.07 -46.37 -21.04
CA GLY A 82 1.90 -46.25 -22.47
C GLY A 82 0.72 -45.42 -22.91
N GLN A 83 0.16 -44.61 -22.00
CA GLN A 83 -0.98 -43.73 -22.29
C GLN A 83 -0.51 -42.39 -22.83
N GLU A 84 -1.31 -41.83 -23.73
CA GLU A 84 -1.11 -40.43 -24.14
C GLU A 84 -1.31 -39.50 -22.94
N LYS A 85 -0.66 -38.34 -22.98
CA LYS A 85 -0.69 -37.31 -21.92
C LYS A 85 -2.12 -36.94 -21.55
N SER A 86 -2.62 -37.39 -20.41
CA SER A 86 -3.91 -36.93 -19.91
C SER A 86 -3.71 -35.67 -19.06
N LEU A 87 -4.29 -34.56 -19.50
CA LEU A 87 -4.24 -33.28 -18.81
C LEU A 87 -4.75 -33.41 -17.37
N GLY A 88 -5.83 -34.16 -17.16
CA GLY A 88 -6.41 -34.40 -15.84
C GLY A 88 -5.44 -35.08 -14.86
N LEU A 89 -4.63 -36.03 -15.33
CA LEU A 89 -3.63 -36.70 -14.49
C LEU A 89 -2.51 -35.74 -14.07
N LEU A 90 -2.05 -34.87 -14.98
CA LEU A 90 -1.03 -33.88 -14.68
C LEU A 90 -1.54 -32.83 -13.66
N LEU A 91 -2.77 -32.35 -13.83
CA LEU A 91 -3.42 -31.44 -12.89
C LEU A 91 -3.62 -32.09 -11.52
N PHE A 92 -4.04 -33.34 -11.51
CA PHE A 92 -4.21 -34.09 -10.26
C PHE A 92 -2.87 -34.25 -9.53
N GLY A 93 -1.79 -34.63 -10.24
CA GLY A 93 -0.45 -34.70 -9.69
C GLY A 93 0.02 -33.36 -9.12
N ALA A 94 -0.18 -32.27 -9.87
CA ALA A 94 0.12 -30.90 -9.43
C ALA A 94 -0.65 -30.55 -8.15
N ALA A 95 -1.96 -30.83 -8.12
CA ALA A 95 -2.82 -30.53 -6.97
C ALA A 95 -2.39 -31.32 -5.71
N VAL A 96 -2.11 -32.61 -5.85
CA VAL A 96 -1.65 -33.46 -4.73
C VAL A 96 -0.32 -32.95 -4.18
N SER A 97 0.66 -32.70 -5.05
CA SER A 97 1.97 -32.21 -4.62
C SER A 97 1.91 -30.80 -4.02
N GLY A 98 1.13 -29.90 -4.62
CA GLY A 98 0.90 -28.56 -4.08
C GLY A 98 0.21 -28.59 -2.72
N ALA A 99 -0.81 -29.48 -2.56
CA ALA A 99 -1.49 -29.68 -1.29
C ALA A 99 -0.54 -30.27 -0.22
N LEU A 100 0.31 -31.22 -0.59
CA LEU A 100 1.37 -31.75 0.30
C LEU A 100 2.35 -30.66 0.73
N GLY A 101 2.81 -29.82 -0.20
CA GLY A 101 3.65 -28.66 0.11
C GLY A 101 2.97 -27.71 1.09
N GLY A 102 1.70 -27.38 0.86
CA GLY A 102 0.90 -26.55 1.76
C GLY A 102 0.70 -27.18 3.15
N MET A 103 0.45 -28.50 3.23
CA MET A 103 0.36 -29.22 4.50
C MET A 103 1.70 -29.23 5.26
N VAL A 104 2.82 -29.39 4.56
CA VAL A 104 4.16 -29.31 5.17
C VAL A 104 4.40 -27.92 5.76
N VAL A 105 4.02 -26.83 5.07
CA VAL A 105 4.09 -25.46 5.62
C VAL A 105 3.28 -25.37 6.92
N LEU A 106 2.03 -25.86 6.94
CA LEU A 106 1.20 -25.86 8.14
C LEU A 106 1.80 -26.66 9.26
N PHE A 107 2.34 -27.86 8.97
CA PHE A 107 2.99 -28.72 9.94
C PHE A 107 4.21 -28.06 10.55
N LEU A 108 5.13 -27.54 9.74
CA LEU A 108 6.34 -26.86 10.21
C LEU A 108 6.01 -25.66 11.11
N ARG A 109 4.96 -24.94 10.78
CA ARG A 109 4.50 -23.80 11.57
C ARG A 109 3.86 -24.20 12.90
N HIS A 110 2.95 -25.17 12.88
CA HIS A 110 2.16 -25.52 14.07
C HIS A 110 2.88 -26.51 14.99
N ALA A 111 3.49 -27.55 14.44
CA ALA A 111 4.16 -28.59 15.22
C ALA A 111 5.62 -28.24 15.55
N ALA A 112 6.38 -27.75 14.55
CA ALA A 112 7.78 -27.40 14.74
C ALA A 112 7.99 -25.95 15.22
N LYS A 113 6.93 -25.12 15.29
CA LYS A 113 6.96 -23.70 15.69
C LYS A 113 7.99 -22.86 14.92
N ILE A 114 8.26 -23.23 13.67
CA ILE A 114 9.17 -22.51 12.78
C ILE A 114 8.48 -21.23 12.26
N ARG A 115 9.24 -20.16 12.08
CA ARG A 115 8.73 -18.92 11.47
C ARG A 115 8.22 -19.21 10.07
N GLU A 116 7.15 -18.56 9.70
CA GLU A 116 6.43 -18.80 8.43
C GLU A 116 7.34 -18.63 7.22
N ASP A 117 8.15 -17.57 7.19
CA ASP A 117 9.09 -17.32 6.08
C ASP A 117 10.11 -18.46 5.91
N ALA A 118 10.63 -19.02 7.02
CA ALA A 118 11.55 -20.14 6.99
C ALA A 118 10.86 -21.42 6.53
N ALA A 119 9.62 -21.70 6.99
CA ALA A 119 8.84 -22.85 6.55
C ALA A 119 8.55 -22.79 5.03
N LEU A 120 8.20 -21.61 4.52
CA LEU A 120 8.01 -21.40 3.08
C LEU A 120 9.31 -21.61 2.30
N GLY A 121 10.45 -21.09 2.80
CA GLY A 121 11.76 -21.28 2.18
C GLY A 121 12.20 -22.76 2.12
N ILE A 122 11.93 -23.53 3.20
CA ILE A 122 12.22 -24.98 3.23
C ILE A 122 11.38 -25.70 2.18
N VAL A 123 10.06 -25.47 2.15
CA VAL A 123 9.16 -26.12 1.19
C VAL A 123 9.54 -25.74 -0.24
N LEU A 124 9.80 -24.45 -0.49
CA LEU A 124 10.25 -23.98 -1.80
C LEU A 124 11.51 -24.74 -2.25
N SER A 125 12.56 -24.78 -1.41
CA SER A 125 13.84 -25.36 -1.77
C SER A 125 13.75 -26.88 -2.00
N VAL A 126 13.06 -27.59 -1.10
CA VAL A 126 12.94 -29.07 -1.17
C VAL A 126 12.08 -29.51 -2.35
N PHE A 127 10.88 -28.91 -2.49
CA PHE A 127 9.97 -29.29 -3.57
C PHE A 127 10.47 -28.83 -4.94
N PHE A 128 11.03 -27.60 -5.03
CA PHE A 128 11.61 -27.13 -6.27
C PHE A 128 12.80 -28.00 -6.70
N GLY A 129 13.73 -28.30 -5.77
CA GLY A 129 14.86 -29.16 -6.05
C GLY A 129 14.42 -30.57 -6.49
N ALA A 130 13.45 -31.17 -5.78
CA ALA A 130 12.87 -32.47 -6.16
C ALA A 130 12.18 -32.38 -7.54
N GLY A 131 11.43 -31.28 -7.79
CA GLY A 131 10.76 -31.01 -9.06
C GLY A 131 11.73 -30.97 -10.23
N VAL A 132 12.84 -30.23 -10.09
CA VAL A 132 13.87 -30.10 -11.14
C VAL A 132 14.52 -31.47 -11.43
N VAL A 133 14.84 -32.24 -10.40
CA VAL A 133 15.39 -33.58 -10.58
C VAL A 133 14.43 -34.52 -11.31
N MET A 134 13.16 -34.56 -10.86
CA MET A 134 12.13 -35.40 -11.48
C MET A 134 11.82 -34.95 -12.93
N LEU A 135 11.84 -33.66 -13.19
CA LEU A 135 11.68 -33.10 -14.54
C LEU A 135 12.83 -33.50 -15.46
N SER A 136 14.07 -33.46 -14.96
CA SER A 136 15.27 -33.93 -15.69
C SER A 136 15.19 -35.43 -16.07
N ILE A 137 14.72 -36.25 -15.13
CA ILE A 137 14.47 -37.68 -15.38
C ILE A 137 13.36 -37.85 -16.45
N ALA A 138 12.31 -37.10 -16.33
CA ALA A 138 11.18 -37.12 -17.29
C ALA A 138 11.62 -36.75 -18.71
N GLN A 139 12.49 -35.75 -18.86
CA GLN A 139 13.05 -35.34 -20.14
C GLN A 139 13.93 -36.40 -20.78
N GLN A 140 14.66 -37.19 -19.98
CA GLN A 140 15.51 -38.28 -20.45
C GLN A 140 14.73 -39.55 -20.83
N SER A 141 13.52 -39.74 -20.34
CA SER A 141 12.70 -40.94 -20.55
C SER A 141 12.07 -41.07 -21.94
N GLY A 142 12.51 -40.29 -22.92
CA GLY A 142 12.12 -40.43 -24.36
C GLY A 142 10.69 -39.97 -24.69
N GLY A 143 9.94 -39.52 -23.73
CA GLY A 143 8.63 -38.91 -23.98
C GLY A 143 8.77 -37.50 -24.56
N ASN A 144 7.83 -37.08 -25.44
CA ASN A 144 7.82 -35.71 -25.97
C ASN A 144 7.64 -34.67 -24.83
N ALA A 145 8.80 -34.25 -24.24
CA ALA A 145 8.87 -33.36 -23.08
C ALA A 145 8.36 -31.92 -23.35
N ALA A 146 8.11 -31.58 -24.62
CA ALA A 146 7.61 -30.25 -25.03
C ALA A 146 6.32 -29.82 -24.28
N GLY A 147 5.54 -30.79 -23.75
CA GLY A 147 4.36 -30.49 -22.96
C GLY A 147 4.64 -30.06 -21.52
N LEU A 148 5.82 -30.43 -20.94
CA LEU A 148 6.20 -30.05 -19.57
C LEU A 148 6.67 -28.59 -19.50
N GLU A 149 7.36 -28.11 -20.54
CA GLU A 149 7.79 -26.71 -20.61
C GLU A 149 6.60 -25.76 -20.61
N SER A 150 5.46 -26.17 -21.21
CA SER A 150 4.26 -25.37 -21.23
C SER A 150 3.62 -25.16 -19.84
N PHE A 151 3.88 -26.05 -18.87
CA PHE A 151 3.45 -25.83 -17.48
C PHE A 151 4.29 -24.78 -16.75
N ILE A 152 5.55 -24.61 -17.12
CA ILE A 152 6.44 -23.62 -16.49
C ILE A 152 6.20 -22.23 -17.10
N TYR A 153 6.17 -22.17 -18.44
CA TYR A 153 6.05 -20.90 -19.15
C TYR A 153 4.62 -20.46 -19.41
N GLY A 154 3.64 -21.37 -19.27
CA GLY A 154 2.22 -21.13 -19.54
C GLY A 154 1.87 -21.16 -21.03
N LYS A 155 0.59 -21.33 -21.30
CA LYS A 155 0.00 -21.33 -22.65
C LYS A 155 -0.91 -20.13 -22.89
N ALA A 156 -0.71 -19.02 -22.22
CA ALA A 156 -1.66 -17.92 -22.21
C ALA A 156 -2.14 -17.51 -23.61
N ALA A 157 -1.26 -17.50 -24.62
CA ALA A 157 -1.62 -17.18 -26.01
C ALA A 157 -2.35 -18.32 -26.74
N ALA A 158 -2.31 -19.55 -26.22
CA ALA A 158 -2.89 -20.76 -26.81
C ALA A 158 -3.94 -21.42 -25.88
N MET A 159 -4.66 -20.60 -25.08
CA MET A 159 -5.75 -21.07 -24.22
C MET A 159 -6.87 -21.70 -25.04
N THR A 160 -7.42 -22.79 -24.50
CA THR A 160 -8.58 -23.48 -25.08
C THR A 160 -9.86 -23.10 -24.32
N SER A 161 -11.02 -23.45 -24.87
CA SER A 161 -12.30 -23.29 -24.18
C SER A 161 -12.36 -24.10 -22.89
N GLU A 162 -11.69 -25.24 -22.82
CA GLU A 162 -11.60 -26.07 -21.60
C GLU A 162 -10.84 -25.35 -20.49
N ASP A 163 -9.75 -24.66 -20.82
CA ASP A 163 -8.99 -23.85 -19.86
C ASP A 163 -9.84 -22.71 -19.27
N VAL A 164 -10.70 -22.08 -20.10
CA VAL A 164 -11.65 -21.05 -19.62
C VAL A 164 -12.65 -21.62 -18.64
N TRP A 165 -13.20 -22.81 -18.91
CA TRP A 165 -14.11 -23.49 -17.98
C TRP A 165 -13.44 -23.84 -16.65
N LEU A 166 -12.18 -24.29 -16.68
CA LEU A 166 -11.40 -24.55 -15.47
C LEU A 166 -11.14 -23.27 -14.68
N CYS A 167 -10.76 -22.18 -15.35
CA CYS A 167 -10.59 -20.86 -14.72
C CYS A 167 -11.92 -20.35 -14.13
N GLY A 168 -13.05 -20.55 -14.84
CA GLY A 168 -14.37 -20.21 -14.36
C GLY A 168 -14.79 -21.02 -13.14
N ALA A 169 -14.58 -22.33 -13.16
CA ALA A 169 -14.86 -23.20 -12.02
C ALA A 169 -14.01 -22.82 -10.78
N ALA A 170 -12.71 -22.55 -10.97
CA ALA A 170 -11.85 -22.07 -9.89
C ALA A 170 -12.32 -20.72 -9.34
N ALA A 171 -12.72 -19.78 -10.20
CA ALA A 171 -13.26 -18.50 -9.79
C ALA A 171 -14.55 -18.65 -8.98
N VAL A 172 -15.50 -19.42 -9.48
CA VAL A 172 -16.75 -19.70 -8.77
C VAL A 172 -16.48 -20.34 -7.41
N LEU A 173 -15.58 -21.30 -7.34
CA LEU A 173 -15.20 -21.95 -6.07
C LEU A 173 -14.64 -20.94 -5.07
N VAL A 174 -13.71 -20.06 -5.50
CA VAL A 174 -13.13 -19.02 -4.65
C VAL A 174 -14.21 -18.07 -4.16
N PHE A 175 -15.06 -17.54 -5.05
CA PHE A 175 -16.13 -16.61 -4.69
C PHE A 175 -17.16 -17.25 -3.76
N LEU A 176 -17.53 -18.52 -4.02
CA LEU A 176 -18.47 -19.26 -3.20
C LEU A 176 -17.94 -19.47 -1.78
N ILE A 177 -16.72 -20.00 -1.66
CA ILE A 177 -16.14 -20.30 -0.34
C ILE A 177 -15.86 -19.02 0.43
N THR A 178 -15.27 -18.01 -0.21
CA THR A 178 -14.99 -16.73 0.44
C THR A 178 -16.24 -15.93 0.77
N GLY A 179 -17.32 -16.12 0.02
CA GLY A 179 -18.64 -15.56 0.30
C GLY A 179 -19.34 -16.24 1.47
N LEU A 180 -19.35 -17.57 1.48
CA LEU A 180 -19.97 -18.37 2.55
C LEU A 180 -19.23 -18.21 3.90
N LEU A 181 -17.90 -18.29 3.86
CA LEU A 181 -17.04 -18.22 5.04
C LEU A 181 -16.44 -16.82 5.26
N GLY A 182 -17.02 -15.79 4.64
CA GLY A 182 -16.45 -14.43 4.71
C GLY A 182 -16.39 -13.82 6.11
N LYS A 183 -17.28 -14.24 7.01
CA LYS A 183 -17.28 -13.84 8.42
C LYS A 183 -16.15 -14.50 9.20
N GLU A 184 -16.00 -15.80 9.05
CA GLU A 184 -14.99 -16.64 9.70
C GLU A 184 -13.57 -16.28 9.21
N LEU A 185 -13.42 -16.14 7.90
CA LEU A 185 -12.16 -15.72 7.29
C LEU A 185 -11.75 -14.31 7.70
N ARG A 186 -12.70 -13.42 7.94
CA ARG A 186 -12.42 -12.08 8.47
C ARG A 186 -11.85 -12.15 9.87
N ILE A 187 -12.52 -12.85 10.80
CA ILE A 187 -12.03 -13.02 12.17
C ILE A 187 -10.64 -13.66 12.14
N LEU A 188 -10.47 -14.71 11.33
CA LEU A 188 -9.19 -15.38 11.13
C LEU A 188 -8.08 -14.42 10.70
N CYS A 189 -8.36 -13.44 9.84
CA CYS A 189 -7.37 -12.50 9.33
C CYS A 189 -6.93 -11.45 10.34
N PHE A 190 -7.82 -11.02 11.23
CA PHE A 190 -7.54 -9.92 12.16
C PHE A 190 -7.14 -10.43 13.55
N ASP A 191 -7.80 -11.46 14.05
CA ASP A 191 -7.53 -11.99 15.39
C ASP A 191 -7.74 -13.51 15.44
N THR A 192 -6.61 -14.24 15.41
CA THR A 192 -6.61 -15.71 15.48
C THR A 192 -6.93 -16.25 16.87
N GLU A 193 -6.61 -15.50 17.92
CA GLU A 193 -6.91 -15.93 19.31
C GLU A 193 -8.40 -15.77 19.59
N LEU A 194 -9.00 -14.68 19.11
CA LEU A 194 -10.46 -14.50 19.15
C LEU A 194 -11.18 -15.61 18.36
N ALA A 195 -10.67 -15.96 17.18
CA ALA A 195 -11.24 -17.07 16.41
C ALA A 195 -11.21 -18.39 17.20
N ARG A 196 -10.10 -18.69 17.89
CA ARG A 196 -9.99 -19.88 18.77
C ARG A 196 -10.92 -19.82 19.98
N SER A 197 -11.01 -18.67 20.64
CA SER A 197 -11.89 -18.52 21.81
C SER A 197 -13.37 -18.67 21.45
N GLN A 198 -13.76 -18.35 20.22
CA GLN A 198 -15.10 -18.58 19.69
C GLN A 198 -15.35 -20.03 19.20
N GLY A 199 -14.34 -20.92 19.33
CA GLY A 199 -14.45 -22.32 18.93
C GLY A 199 -14.23 -22.59 17.43
N TRP A 200 -13.76 -21.61 16.64
CA TRP A 200 -13.51 -21.83 15.23
C TRP A 200 -12.25 -22.70 15.01
N PRO A 201 -12.32 -23.69 14.11
CA PRO A 201 -11.17 -24.54 13.82
C PRO A 201 -10.16 -23.80 12.92
N VAL A 202 -9.31 -22.98 13.54
CA VAL A 202 -8.32 -22.13 12.85
C VAL A 202 -7.45 -22.91 11.86
N LEU A 203 -7.01 -24.12 12.25
CA LEU A 203 -6.17 -24.97 11.39
C LEU A 203 -6.93 -25.39 10.11
N LEU A 204 -8.21 -25.72 10.23
CA LEU A 204 -9.05 -26.10 9.08
C LEU A 204 -9.33 -24.92 8.16
N LEU A 205 -9.57 -23.73 8.71
CA LEU A 205 -9.72 -22.51 7.93
C LEU A 205 -8.42 -22.12 7.21
N ASP A 206 -7.28 -22.26 7.87
CA ASP A 206 -5.97 -22.06 7.25
C ASP A 206 -5.71 -23.09 6.14
N ALA A 207 -6.02 -24.37 6.38
CA ALA A 207 -5.91 -25.43 5.37
C ALA A 207 -6.84 -25.17 4.17
N LEU A 208 -8.04 -24.70 4.42
CA LEU A 208 -8.99 -24.33 3.35
C LEU A 208 -8.45 -23.19 2.48
N LEU A 209 -7.91 -22.13 3.09
CA LEU A 209 -7.28 -21.03 2.34
C LEU A 209 -6.12 -21.52 1.48
N ILE A 210 -5.26 -22.39 2.05
CA ILE A 210 -4.15 -23.00 1.30
C ILE A 210 -4.69 -23.88 0.17
N GLY A 211 -5.74 -24.65 0.41
CA GLY A 211 -6.41 -25.46 -0.62
C GLY A 211 -6.94 -24.62 -1.78
N LEU A 212 -7.55 -23.46 -1.48
CA LEU A 212 -7.98 -22.51 -2.52
C LEU A 212 -6.80 -21.95 -3.31
N VAL A 213 -5.66 -21.64 -2.63
CA VAL A 213 -4.43 -21.20 -3.31
C VAL A 213 -3.91 -22.30 -4.22
N VAL A 214 -3.90 -23.56 -3.78
CA VAL A 214 -3.50 -24.71 -4.61
C VAL A 214 -4.36 -24.80 -5.86
N VAL A 215 -5.69 -24.72 -5.73
CA VAL A 215 -6.61 -24.79 -6.88
C VAL A 215 -6.34 -23.67 -7.87
N VAL A 216 -6.29 -22.41 -7.41
CA VAL A 216 -6.03 -21.24 -8.27
C VAL A 216 -4.65 -21.32 -8.90
N THR A 217 -3.64 -21.79 -8.16
CA THR A 217 -2.27 -21.91 -8.64
C THR A 217 -2.16 -23.01 -9.69
N VAL A 218 -2.74 -24.19 -9.47
CA VAL A 218 -2.68 -25.33 -10.41
C VAL A 218 -3.37 -24.99 -11.72
N VAL A 219 -4.58 -24.42 -11.66
CA VAL A 219 -5.32 -23.96 -12.85
C VAL A 219 -4.56 -22.83 -13.54
N GLY A 220 -4.06 -21.87 -12.77
CA GLY A 220 -3.32 -20.75 -13.30
C GLY A 220 -1.97 -21.13 -13.90
N LEU A 221 -1.27 -22.08 -13.31
CA LEU A 221 0.02 -22.58 -13.83
C LEU A 221 -0.16 -23.14 -15.25
N GLN A 222 -1.19 -23.95 -15.45
CA GLN A 222 -1.50 -24.51 -16.76
C GLN A 222 -1.92 -23.45 -17.78
N ALA A 223 -2.83 -22.56 -17.34
CA ALA A 223 -3.43 -21.57 -18.25
C ALA A 223 -2.48 -20.46 -18.64
N VAL A 224 -1.77 -19.89 -17.67
CA VAL A 224 -1.01 -18.64 -17.83
C VAL A 224 0.45 -18.70 -17.40
N GLY A 225 0.83 -19.76 -16.71
CA GLY A 225 2.20 -20.00 -16.23
C GLY A 225 2.49 -19.44 -14.84
N LEU A 226 3.67 -19.85 -14.31
CA LEU A 226 4.08 -19.62 -12.92
C LEU A 226 4.21 -18.14 -12.57
N ILE A 227 4.90 -17.37 -13.39
CA ILE A 227 5.20 -15.96 -13.10
C ILE A 227 3.92 -15.12 -13.00
N LEU A 228 2.98 -15.35 -13.93
CA LEU A 228 1.75 -14.56 -13.97
C LEU A 228 0.83 -14.88 -12.80
N ILE A 229 0.69 -16.16 -12.41
CA ILE A 229 -0.21 -16.50 -11.28
C ILE A 229 0.28 -15.92 -9.96
N ILE A 230 1.60 -15.92 -9.70
CA ILE A 230 2.18 -15.30 -8.52
C ILE A 230 1.91 -13.79 -8.53
N ALA A 231 2.13 -13.13 -9.68
CA ALA A 231 1.87 -11.70 -9.80
C ALA A 231 0.40 -11.35 -9.57
N LEU A 232 -0.55 -12.16 -10.08
CA LEU A 232 -1.99 -11.96 -9.90
C LEU A 232 -2.46 -12.18 -8.46
N LEU A 233 -1.83 -13.07 -7.70
CA LEU A 233 -2.14 -13.26 -6.28
C LEU A 233 -1.66 -12.08 -5.41
N VAL A 234 -0.54 -11.46 -5.76
CA VAL A 234 0.11 -10.46 -4.90
C VAL A 234 -0.26 -9.03 -5.29
N THR A 235 -0.12 -8.70 -6.58
CA THR A 235 -0.13 -7.31 -7.04
C THR A 235 -1.49 -6.63 -6.93
N PRO A 236 -2.63 -7.24 -7.34
CA PRO A 236 -3.94 -6.60 -7.21
C PRO A 236 -4.34 -6.37 -5.74
N ALA A 237 -4.05 -7.35 -4.87
CA ALA A 237 -4.34 -7.25 -3.45
C ALA A 237 -3.53 -6.13 -2.77
N SER A 238 -2.24 -6.04 -3.10
CA SER A 238 -1.36 -4.96 -2.63
C SER A 238 -1.82 -3.60 -3.15
N SER A 239 -2.25 -3.52 -4.42
CA SER A 239 -2.80 -2.31 -5.02
C SER A 239 -4.09 -1.85 -4.32
N ALA A 240 -5.02 -2.76 -4.06
CA ALA A 240 -6.29 -2.47 -3.38
C ALA A 240 -6.08 -1.87 -1.98
N ARG A 241 -5.04 -2.30 -1.27
CA ARG A 241 -4.70 -1.80 0.08
C ARG A 241 -4.34 -0.32 0.12
N PHE A 242 -3.88 0.27 -0.99
CA PHE A 242 -3.62 1.71 -1.05
C PHE A 242 -4.89 2.55 -1.13
N TRP A 243 -6.01 1.95 -1.58
CA TRP A 243 -7.28 2.65 -1.77
C TRP A 243 -8.22 2.54 -0.57
N THR A 244 -8.19 1.41 0.17
CA THR A 244 -9.12 1.17 1.27
C THR A 244 -8.51 0.39 2.42
N HIS A 245 -9.05 0.61 3.64
CA HIS A 245 -8.76 -0.19 4.83
C HIS A 245 -9.88 -1.19 5.15
N ASP A 246 -11.06 -1.01 4.58
CA ASP A 246 -12.19 -1.92 4.80
C ASP A 246 -12.06 -3.18 3.94
N LEU A 247 -12.03 -4.35 4.61
CA LEU A 247 -11.94 -5.63 3.94
C LEU A 247 -13.10 -5.87 2.96
N ARG A 248 -14.31 -5.38 3.29
CA ARG A 248 -15.50 -5.56 2.44
C ARG A 248 -15.33 -4.89 1.07
N LEU A 249 -14.66 -3.75 1.04
CA LEU A 249 -14.35 -3.02 -0.19
C LEU A 249 -13.06 -3.50 -0.83
N MET A 250 -12.09 -3.97 -0.02
CA MET A 250 -10.80 -4.43 -0.51
C MET A 250 -10.90 -5.70 -1.36
N LEU A 251 -11.80 -6.63 -0.99
CA LEU A 251 -12.02 -7.88 -1.73
C LEU A 251 -12.48 -7.64 -3.18
N PRO A 252 -13.64 -6.98 -3.44
CA PRO A 252 -14.07 -6.73 -4.80
C PRO A 252 -13.13 -5.79 -5.56
N LEU A 253 -12.52 -4.81 -4.88
CA LEU A 253 -11.58 -3.89 -5.51
C LEU A 253 -10.34 -4.65 -6.02
N SER A 254 -9.79 -5.56 -5.23
CA SER A 254 -8.66 -6.40 -5.64
C SER A 254 -9.03 -7.30 -6.82
N ALA A 255 -10.19 -7.94 -6.78
CA ALA A 255 -10.69 -8.75 -7.89
C ALA A 255 -10.80 -7.92 -9.18
N VAL A 256 -11.40 -6.72 -9.10
CA VAL A 256 -11.54 -5.81 -10.25
C VAL A 256 -10.18 -5.34 -10.77
N LEU A 257 -9.24 -4.99 -9.89
CA LEU A 257 -7.87 -4.61 -10.30
C LEU A 257 -7.15 -5.78 -10.99
N GLY A 258 -7.35 -7.02 -10.53
CA GLY A 258 -6.86 -8.22 -11.19
C GLY A 258 -7.44 -8.38 -12.60
N ALA A 259 -8.76 -8.22 -12.73
CA ALA A 259 -9.45 -8.26 -14.02
C ALA A 259 -8.97 -7.16 -14.99
N ILE A 260 -8.82 -5.93 -14.49
CA ILE A 260 -8.31 -4.80 -15.30
C ILE A 260 -6.87 -5.07 -15.77
N SER A 261 -6.01 -5.61 -14.90
CA SER A 261 -4.63 -5.99 -15.27
C SER A 261 -4.62 -7.02 -16.38
N CYS A 262 -5.47 -8.06 -16.26
CA CYS A 262 -5.60 -9.10 -17.28
C CYS A 262 -6.14 -8.54 -18.60
N THR A 263 -7.16 -7.69 -18.54
CA THR A 263 -7.74 -7.05 -19.72
C THR A 263 -6.72 -6.17 -20.43
N ALA A 264 -6.07 -5.27 -19.68
CA ALA A 264 -5.09 -4.34 -20.23
C ALA A 264 -3.88 -5.07 -20.84
N GLY A 265 -3.36 -6.09 -20.15
CA GLY A 265 -2.22 -6.88 -20.64
C GLY A 265 -2.56 -7.73 -21.86
N THR A 266 -3.74 -8.36 -21.87
CA THR A 266 -4.21 -9.15 -23.03
C THR A 266 -4.42 -8.27 -24.26
N VAL A 267 -5.05 -7.10 -24.09
CA VAL A 267 -5.23 -6.12 -25.17
C VAL A 267 -3.88 -5.62 -25.67
N ALA A 268 -2.95 -5.26 -24.78
CA ALA A 268 -1.62 -4.83 -25.15
C ALA A 268 -0.86 -5.92 -25.94
N SER A 269 -0.95 -7.19 -25.50
CA SER A 269 -0.36 -8.33 -26.23
C SER A 269 -0.99 -8.55 -27.60
N ALA A 270 -2.28 -8.34 -27.75
CA ALA A 270 -2.96 -8.47 -29.04
C ALA A 270 -2.62 -7.33 -30.02
N MET A 271 -2.18 -6.16 -29.52
CA MET A 271 -1.78 -5.01 -30.35
C MET A 271 -0.33 -5.07 -30.82
N VAL A 272 0.55 -5.77 -30.08
CA VAL A 272 1.99 -5.82 -30.38
C VAL A 272 2.37 -7.24 -30.80
N GLU A 273 2.86 -7.38 -32.02
CA GLU A 273 3.31 -8.67 -32.53
C GLU A 273 4.44 -9.26 -31.67
N LYS A 274 4.33 -10.57 -31.38
CA LYS A 274 5.32 -11.35 -30.61
C LYS A 274 5.45 -10.96 -29.12
N LEU A 275 4.54 -10.14 -28.57
CA LEU A 275 4.54 -9.84 -27.15
C LEU A 275 3.84 -10.99 -26.37
N PRO A 276 4.55 -11.69 -25.47
CA PRO A 276 3.92 -12.77 -24.70
C PRO A 276 2.86 -12.20 -23.76
N SER A 277 1.63 -12.73 -23.83
CA SER A 277 0.48 -12.24 -23.08
C SER A 277 0.68 -12.29 -21.56
N GLY A 278 1.34 -13.33 -21.04
CA GLY A 278 1.66 -13.43 -19.61
C GLY A 278 2.51 -12.27 -19.11
N ALA A 279 3.60 -11.96 -19.80
CA ALA A 279 4.47 -10.84 -19.44
C ALA A 279 3.78 -9.47 -19.57
N ALA A 280 2.93 -9.29 -20.59
CA ALA A 280 2.16 -8.07 -20.79
C ALA A 280 1.17 -7.85 -19.63
N ILE A 281 0.51 -8.89 -19.15
CA ILE A 281 -0.42 -8.83 -17.99
C ILE A 281 0.36 -8.49 -16.71
N VAL A 282 1.54 -9.07 -16.49
CA VAL A 282 2.38 -8.74 -15.32
C VAL A 282 2.79 -7.27 -15.35
N LEU A 283 3.21 -6.76 -16.51
CA LEU A 283 3.56 -5.34 -16.68
C LEU A 283 2.37 -4.42 -16.42
N ALA A 284 1.18 -4.79 -16.93
CA ALA A 284 -0.05 -4.04 -16.67
C ALA A 284 -0.40 -4.04 -15.16
N ALA A 285 -0.27 -5.19 -14.48
CA ALA A 285 -0.46 -5.30 -13.04
C ALA A 285 0.54 -4.43 -12.26
N CYS A 286 1.82 -4.45 -12.64
CA CYS A 286 2.85 -3.60 -12.04
C CYS A 286 2.56 -2.10 -12.28
N ALA A 287 2.13 -1.72 -13.47
CA ALA A 287 1.75 -0.34 -13.77
C ALA A 287 0.58 0.12 -12.90
N LEU A 288 -0.48 -0.69 -12.76
CA LEU A 288 -1.61 -0.41 -11.86
C LEU A 288 -1.18 -0.34 -10.40
N PHE A 289 -0.22 -1.17 -9.98
CA PHE A 289 0.35 -1.09 -8.63
C PHE A 289 1.07 0.25 -8.41
N VAL A 290 1.91 0.68 -9.35
CA VAL A 290 2.61 1.98 -9.27
C VAL A 290 1.61 3.13 -9.22
N VAL A 291 0.57 3.11 -10.05
CA VAL A 291 -0.52 4.11 -10.01
C VAL A 291 -1.20 4.10 -8.64
N SER A 292 -1.54 2.92 -8.10
CA SER A 292 -2.15 2.79 -6.78
C SER A 292 -1.23 3.25 -5.67
N PHE A 293 0.07 2.95 -5.75
CA PHE A 293 1.09 3.39 -4.80
C PHE A 293 1.23 4.91 -4.76
N VAL A 294 1.20 5.57 -5.92
CA VAL A 294 1.33 7.03 -6.01
C VAL A 294 0.03 7.72 -5.59
N PHE A 295 -1.12 7.31 -6.15
CA PHE A 295 -2.39 8.04 -6.05
C PHE A 295 -3.37 7.45 -5.04
N GLY A 296 -3.09 6.31 -4.42
CA GLY A 296 -4.00 5.67 -3.46
C GLY A 296 -4.40 6.61 -2.32
N ILE A 297 -5.71 6.76 -2.10
CA ILE A 297 -6.28 7.76 -1.17
C ILE A 297 -5.82 7.53 0.27
N GLN A 298 -5.68 6.26 0.70
CA GLN A 298 -5.40 5.94 2.10
C GLN A 298 -3.90 5.92 2.42
N ARG A 299 -3.08 5.38 1.52
CA ARG A 299 -1.65 5.15 1.76
C ARG A 299 -0.75 5.65 0.63
N GLY A 300 -1.30 6.33 -0.38
CA GLY A 300 -0.56 6.83 -1.53
C GLY A 300 0.49 7.86 -1.12
N VAL A 301 1.62 7.82 -1.81
CA VAL A 301 2.77 8.71 -1.55
C VAL A 301 2.38 10.17 -1.77
N TRP A 302 1.59 10.46 -2.81
CA TRP A 302 1.13 11.81 -3.12
C TRP A 302 0.37 12.46 -1.96
N TRP A 303 -0.63 11.76 -1.41
CA TRP A 303 -1.45 12.27 -0.30
C TRP A 303 -0.65 12.37 1.00
N ARG A 304 0.30 11.46 1.22
CA ARG A 304 1.21 11.53 2.37
C ARG A 304 2.10 12.78 2.28
N LEU A 305 2.71 13.02 1.12
CA LEU A 305 3.53 14.21 0.88
C LEU A 305 2.70 15.49 1.00
N ALA A 306 1.50 15.52 0.39
CA ALA A 306 0.61 16.67 0.49
C ALA A 306 0.23 16.99 1.94
N ARG A 307 -0.13 15.98 2.75
CA ARG A 307 -0.41 16.16 4.18
C ARG A 307 0.82 16.64 4.96
N MET A 308 1.99 16.06 4.70
CA MET A 308 3.23 16.54 5.35
C MET A 308 3.55 17.98 4.99
N TRP A 309 3.34 18.38 3.74
CA TRP A 309 3.54 19.78 3.33
C TRP A 309 2.52 20.72 3.97
N GLU A 310 1.27 20.29 4.11
CA GLU A 310 0.24 21.06 4.80
C GLU A 310 0.56 21.22 6.29
N LEU A 311 0.95 20.15 6.96
CA LEU A 311 1.35 20.18 8.38
C LEU A 311 2.56 21.11 8.58
N ARG A 312 3.62 20.95 7.78
CA ARG A 312 4.81 21.84 7.84
C ARG A 312 4.42 23.30 7.62
N ARG A 313 3.49 23.58 6.70
CA ARG A 313 3.02 24.94 6.46
C ARG A 313 2.27 25.52 7.66
N LYS A 314 1.46 24.72 8.35
CA LYS A 314 0.77 25.14 9.58
C LYS A 314 1.76 25.40 10.71
N GLN A 315 2.72 24.50 10.88
CA GLN A 315 3.82 24.67 11.86
C GLN A 315 4.60 25.96 11.61
N ASP A 316 5.05 26.17 10.39
CA ASP A 316 5.79 27.38 9.99
C ASP A 316 5.01 28.68 10.34
N GLU A 317 3.68 28.69 10.10
CA GLU A 317 2.82 29.84 10.42
C GLU A 317 2.66 30.03 11.94
N GLN A 318 2.51 28.93 12.71
CA GLN A 318 2.43 28.96 14.16
C GLN A 318 3.71 29.51 14.79
N HIS A 319 4.89 29.02 14.36
CA HIS A 319 6.17 29.49 14.84
C HIS A 319 6.41 30.99 14.60
N LEU A 320 6.00 31.54 13.45
CA LEU A 320 6.13 32.97 13.20
C LEU A 320 5.21 33.79 14.10
N LEU A 321 3.94 33.39 14.25
CA LEU A 321 2.99 34.09 15.11
C LEU A 321 3.42 34.04 16.58
N ARG A 322 3.89 32.89 17.05
CA ARG A 322 4.43 32.71 18.40
C ARG A 322 5.64 33.62 18.64
N ALA A 323 6.63 33.60 17.74
CA ALA A 323 7.81 34.44 17.86
C ALA A 323 7.49 35.95 17.91
N MET A 324 6.47 36.38 17.17
CA MET A 324 6.01 37.77 17.23
C MET A 324 5.44 38.14 18.62
N VAL A 325 4.64 37.25 19.23
CA VAL A 325 4.10 37.49 20.58
C VAL A 325 5.20 37.49 21.62
N GLU A 326 6.09 36.51 21.59
CA GLU A 326 7.24 36.41 22.51
C GLU A 326 8.16 37.65 22.41
N HIS A 327 8.40 38.14 21.19
CA HIS A 327 9.18 39.37 20.97
C HIS A 327 8.47 40.61 21.53
N LEU A 328 7.14 40.72 21.39
CA LEU A 328 6.33 41.81 21.95
C LEU A 328 6.29 41.74 23.47
N GLU A 329 6.18 40.54 24.04
CA GLU A 329 6.18 40.32 25.49
C GLU A 329 7.54 40.75 26.10
N ALA A 330 8.66 40.36 25.50
CA ALA A 330 9.99 40.76 25.92
C ALA A 330 10.23 42.29 25.99
N ARG A 331 9.51 43.03 25.15
CA ARG A 331 9.55 44.50 25.12
C ARG A 331 8.45 45.16 25.96
N ALA A 332 7.69 44.41 26.73
CA ALA A 332 6.48 44.89 27.44
C ALA A 332 5.51 45.64 26.54
N ALA A 333 5.49 45.33 25.23
CA ALA A 333 4.68 45.95 24.19
C ALA A 333 3.46 45.11 23.79
N LEU A 334 3.09 44.10 24.58
CA LEU A 334 1.96 43.25 24.31
C LEU A 334 0.67 44.02 24.64
N PRO A 335 -0.26 44.17 23.69
CA PRO A 335 -1.54 44.86 23.94
C PRO A 335 -2.35 44.14 25.02
N SER A 336 -3.11 44.89 25.83
CA SER A 336 -4.03 44.28 26.78
C SER A 336 -5.06 43.40 26.05
N LEU A 337 -5.20 42.16 26.53
CA LEU A 337 -6.16 41.19 25.96
C LEU A 337 -7.60 41.43 26.47
N THR A 338 -7.75 42.35 27.41
CA THR A 338 -9.05 42.74 27.99
C THR A 338 -9.48 44.09 27.42
N GLY A 339 -10.60 44.13 26.67
CA GLY A 339 -11.16 45.33 26.05
C GLY A 339 -11.16 45.29 24.52
N GLU A 340 -11.16 46.47 23.87
CA GLU A 340 -11.05 46.57 22.41
C GLU A 340 -9.68 46.06 21.95
N LEU A 341 -9.67 44.93 21.23
CA LEU A 341 -8.47 44.38 20.64
C LEU A 341 -7.91 45.32 19.54
N LYS A 342 -6.78 45.90 19.82
CA LYS A 342 -6.02 46.71 18.87
C LYS A 342 -4.95 45.87 18.19
N SER A 343 -4.52 46.33 17.02
CA SER A 343 -3.34 45.75 16.36
C SER A 343 -2.10 45.89 17.25
N SER A 344 -1.18 44.93 17.19
CA SER A 344 0.05 44.99 17.97
C SER A 344 0.95 46.16 17.56
N GLU A 345 1.96 46.46 18.36
CA GLU A 345 3.05 47.29 17.88
C GLU A 345 3.78 46.66 16.69
N PRO A 346 4.36 47.49 15.79
CA PRO A 346 5.09 46.96 14.65
C PRO A 346 6.45 46.34 15.09
N VAL A 347 6.67 45.12 14.68
CA VAL A 347 7.93 44.35 14.96
C VAL A 347 8.78 44.36 13.71
N GLU A 348 10.07 44.59 13.85
CA GLU A 348 11.04 44.61 12.75
C GLU A 348 11.29 43.15 12.28
N LEU A 349 11.08 42.88 10.99
CA LEU A 349 11.28 41.52 10.43
C LEU A 349 12.71 41.05 10.58
N ALA A 350 13.69 41.98 10.49
CA ALA A 350 15.11 41.67 10.61
C ALA A 350 15.49 41.15 12.02
N SER A 351 14.90 41.72 13.09
CA SER A 351 15.14 41.24 14.45
C SER A 351 14.65 39.81 14.68
N LEU A 352 13.45 39.48 14.22
CA LEU A 352 12.87 38.10 14.32
C LEU A 352 13.72 37.08 13.55
N ILE A 353 14.23 37.45 12.38
CA ILE A 353 15.10 36.58 11.57
C ILE A 353 16.43 36.31 12.30
N GLN A 354 17.02 37.34 12.91
CA GLN A 354 18.27 37.21 13.63
C GLN A 354 18.13 36.41 14.93
N GLU A 355 17.08 36.69 15.73
CA GLU A 355 16.82 35.99 16.99
C GLU A 355 16.60 34.48 16.80
N ARG A 356 15.89 34.08 15.72
CA ARG A 356 15.52 32.69 15.47
C ARG A 356 16.36 32.00 14.40
N ASN A 357 17.36 32.68 13.85
CA ASN A 357 18.21 32.18 12.76
C ASN A 357 17.45 31.60 11.57
N TRP A 358 16.34 32.22 11.18
CA TRP A 358 15.51 31.76 10.08
C TRP A 358 16.00 32.24 8.72
N PRO A 359 15.91 31.40 7.65
CA PRO A 359 16.28 31.86 6.32
C PRO A 359 15.23 32.84 5.76
N LEU A 360 15.69 34.02 5.31
CA LEU A 360 14.86 35.13 4.81
C LEU A 360 13.79 34.68 3.78
N HIS A 361 14.18 33.79 2.86
CA HIS A 361 13.27 33.32 1.81
C HIS A 361 12.09 32.49 2.33
N LYS A 362 12.22 31.81 3.49
CA LYS A 362 11.13 31.09 4.15
C LYS A 362 10.21 32.08 4.85
N VAL A 363 10.77 32.98 5.66
CA VAL A 363 9.99 33.96 6.42
C VAL A 363 9.15 34.85 5.50
N ARG A 364 9.72 35.29 4.37
CA ARG A 364 8.97 36.07 3.37
C ARG A 364 7.74 35.32 2.85
N ARG A 365 7.84 34.00 2.62
CA ARG A 365 6.70 33.18 2.20
C ARG A 365 5.67 33.01 3.30
N TRP A 366 6.10 32.92 4.56
CA TRP A 366 5.18 32.82 5.71
C TRP A 366 4.42 34.12 5.89
N VAL A 367 5.10 35.27 5.84
CA VAL A 367 4.50 36.60 5.94
C VAL A 367 3.44 36.84 4.85
N ILE A 368 3.74 36.50 3.60
CA ILE A 368 2.76 36.65 2.50
C ILE A 368 1.50 35.81 2.78
N ARG A 369 1.64 34.58 3.25
CA ARG A 369 0.49 33.73 3.57
C ARG A 369 -0.33 34.22 4.75
N LEU A 370 0.35 34.66 5.83
CA LEU A 370 -0.32 35.20 7.00
C LEU A 370 -1.04 36.52 6.69
N SER A 371 -0.46 37.33 5.81
CA SER A 371 -1.10 38.55 5.30
C SER A 371 -2.37 38.22 4.46
N GLN A 372 -2.32 37.20 3.61
CA GLN A 372 -3.49 36.71 2.87
C GLN A 372 -4.62 36.19 3.79
N LYS A 373 -4.28 35.69 4.97
CA LYS A 373 -5.23 35.25 6.01
C LYS A 373 -5.69 36.37 6.91
N ASN A 374 -5.26 37.62 6.67
CA ASN A 374 -5.52 38.80 7.53
C ASN A 374 -5.06 38.59 8.99
N LEU A 375 -3.98 37.86 9.23
CA LEU A 375 -3.38 37.66 10.55
C LEU A 375 -2.21 38.63 10.82
N VAL A 376 -1.48 39.01 9.77
CA VAL A 376 -0.34 39.91 9.84
C VAL A 376 -0.43 40.96 8.74
N ILE A 377 -0.02 42.19 9.07
CA ILE A 377 0.13 43.28 8.11
C ILE A 377 1.64 43.52 7.93
N LEU A 378 2.09 43.56 6.68
CA LEU A 378 3.45 43.95 6.33
C LEU A 378 3.44 45.44 5.92
N SER A 379 4.14 46.28 6.69
CA SER A 379 4.35 47.68 6.35
C SER A 379 5.47 47.83 5.32
N GLY A 380 5.44 48.91 4.54
CA GLY A 380 6.45 49.19 3.51
C GLY A 380 7.89 49.30 4.05
N ASP A 381 8.08 49.56 5.35
CA ASP A 381 9.33 49.69 6.03
C ASP A 381 9.93 48.32 6.51
N GLY A 382 9.35 47.23 6.06
CA GLY A 382 9.80 45.88 6.51
C GLY A 382 9.38 45.49 7.92
N LYS A 383 8.41 46.21 8.50
CA LYS A 383 7.83 45.93 9.81
C LYS A 383 6.58 45.05 9.70
N LEU A 384 6.45 44.11 10.63
CA LEU A 384 5.29 43.24 10.76
C LEU A 384 4.42 43.67 11.91
N GLN A 385 3.12 43.65 11.72
CA GLN A 385 2.14 43.99 12.74
C GLN A 385 1.08 42.90 12.80
N LEU A 386 0.75 42.39 14.00
CA LEU A 386 -0.36 41.47 14.19
C LEU A 386 -1.68 42.23 14.09
N THR A 387 -2.59 41.70 13.30
CA THR A 387 -3.99 42.18 13.32
C THR A 387 -4.67 41.75 14.64
N PRO A 388 -5.83 42.30 15.03
CA PRO A 388 -6.57 41.81 16.19
C PRO A 388 -6.87 40.31 16.15
N ARG A 389 -7.18 39.78 14.96
CA ARG A 389 -7.36 38.31 14.75
C ARG A 389 -6.06 37.58 14.83
N GLY A 390 -4.98 38.12 14.31
CA GLY A 390 -3.63 37.53 14.39
C GLY A 390 -3.13 37.47 15.82
N LEU A 391 -3.37 38.51 16.61
CA LEU A 391 -2.97 38.56 18.02
C LEU A 391 -3.69 37.48 18.84
N LEU A 392 -5.03 37.36 18.70
CA LEU A 392 -5.78 36.30 19.38
C LEU A 392 -5.24 34.91 19.05
N ARG A 393 -5.00 34.64 17.77
CA ARG A 393 -4.52 33.35 17.34
C ARG A 393 -3.08 33.07 17.79
N ALA A 394 -2.23 34.08 17.78
CA ALA A 394 -0.87 33.96 18.24
C ALA A 394 -0.79 33.71 19.74
N VAL A 395 -1.60 34.42 20.53
CA VAL A 395 -1.71 34.21 21.98
C VAL A 395 -2.23 32.81 22.32
N GLU A 396 -3.20 32.29 21.57
CA GLU A 396 -3.68 30.93 21.70
C GLU A 396 -2.53 29.92 21.52
N TYR A 397 -1.72 30.06 20.49
CA TYR A 397 -0.56 29.17 20.24
C TYR A 397 0.51 29.26 21.34
N VAL A 398 0.84 30.46 21.80
CA VAL A 398 1.79 30.64 22.91
C VAL A 398 1.26 29.97 24.18
N ARG A 399 -0.03 30.12 24.43
CA ARG A 399 -0.68 29.49 25.59
C ARG A 399 -0.67 27.96 25.53
N GLU A 400 -1.03 27.39 24.38
CA GLU A 400 -0.98 25.94 24.16
C GLU A 400 0.41 25.38 24.42
N HIS A 401 1.42 26.04 23.88
CA HIS A 401 2.82 25.66 24.05
C HIS A 401 3.26 25.71 25.52
N ARG A 402 3.02 26.83 26.21
CA ARG A 402 3.42 27.02 27.62
C ARG A 402 2.70 26.09 28.58
N LEU A 403 1.44 25.78 28.32
CA LEU A 403 0.69 24.79 29.12
C LEU A 403 1.34 23.42 28.99
N LEU A 404 1.70 23.02 27.78
CA LEU A 404 2.34 21.74 27.53
C LEU A 404 3.75 21.69 28.13
N GLU A 405 4.53 22.73 27.96
CA GLU A 405 5.87 22.86 28.56
C GLU A 405 5.83 22.76 30.08
N ARG A 406 4.91 23.47 30.74
CA ARG A 406 4.71 23.36 32.19
C ARG A 406 4.29 21.98 32.62
N TYR A 407 3.38 21.36 31.89
CA TYR A 407 2.98 19.98 32.18
C TYR A 407 4.17 19.01 32.11
N LEU A 408 5.01 19.13 31.10
CA LEU A 408 6.21 18.31 30.95
C LEU A 408 7.22 18.56 32.08
N MET A 409 7.40 19.79 32.52
CA MET A 409 8.27 20.10 33.66
C MET A 409 7.71 19.58 34.99
N GLU A 410 6.42 19.77 35.27
CA GLU A 410 5.81 19.41 36.53
C GLU A 410 5.53 17.91 36.69
N ARG A 411 5.08 17.26 35.62
CA ARG A 411 4.64 15.86 35.65
C ARG A 411 5.66 14.87 35.11
N ALA A 412 6.43 15.25 34.10
CA ALA A 412 7.46 14.39 33.50
C ALA A 412 8.86 14.70 34.02
N SER A 413 9.02 15.68 34.93
CA SER A 413 10.34 16.08 35.49
C SER A 413 11.35 16.44 34.40
N ALA A 414 10.91 16.96 33.26
CA ALA A 414 11.77 17.36 32.15
C ALA A 414 12.51 18.66 32.50
N HIS A 415 13.79 18.76 32.10
CA HIS A 415 14.49 20.04 32.18
C HIS A 415 13.85 21.05 31.23
N ALA A 416 13.87 22.35 31.60
CA ALA A 416 13.21 23.41 30.84
C ALA A 416 13.56 23.39 29.33
N SER A 417 14.85 23.31 28.99
CA SER A 417 15.31 23.24 27.59
C SER A 417 14.90 21.96 26.82
N GLN A 418 14.59 20.89 27.55
CA GLN A 418 14.07 19.65 26.99
C GLN A 418 12.55 19.75 26.86
N ALA A 419 11.88 20.32 27.85
CA ALA A 419 10.43 20.52 27.85
C ALA A 419 9.99 21.42 26.67
N ASP A 420 10.70 22.51 26.38
CA ASP A 420 10.46 23.38 25.22
C ASP A 420 10.53 22.61 23.89
N ARG A 421 11.59 21.80 23.70
CA ARG A 421 11.73 20.98 22.46
C ARG A 421 10.67 19.91 22.33
N GLU A 422 10.32 19.24 23.44
CA GLU A 422 9.28 18.21 23.41
C GLU A 422 7.90 18.82 23.22
N ALA A 423 7.63 19.99 23.81
CA ALA A 423 6.42 20.74 23.59
C ALA A 423 6.26 21.13 22.12
N ASP A 424 7.29 21.61 21.45
CA ASP A 424 7.29 21.92 20.01
C ASP A 424 6.90 20.69 19.14
N TYR A 425 7.28 19.48 19.55
CA TYR A 425 6.88 18.27 18.82
C TYR A 425 5.44 17.82 19.10
N LEU A 426 4.98 17.96 20.34
CA LEU A 426 3.72 17.43 20.79
C LEU A 426 2.54 18.36 20.54
N GLU A 427 2.73 19.68 20.56
CA GLU A 427 1.66 20.70 20.41
C GLU A 427 0.85 20.53 19.13
N HIS A 428 1.48 20.03 18.04
CA HIS A 428 0.83 19.85 16.75
C HIS A 428 -0.09 18.62 16.66
N GLY A 429 -0.03 17.73 17.66
CA GLY A 429 -0.87 16.54 17.77
C GLY A 429 -1.96 16.64 18.81
N LEU A 430 -2.02 17.73 19.56
CA LEU A 430 -3.00 17.92 20.62
C LEU A 430 -4.38 18.26 20.06
N LEU A 431 -5.39 17.54 20.57
CA LEU A 431 -6.79 17.86 20.33
C LEU A 431 -7.25 18.90 21.36
N PRO A 432 -8.27 19.74 21.03
CA PRO A 432 -8.83 20.69 21.99
C PRO A 432 -9.25 20.10 23.34
N GLU A 433 -9.67 18.82 23.34
CA GLU A 433 -10.02 18.08 24.55
C GLU A 433 -8.81 17.88 25.46
N HIS A 434 -7.65 17.54 24.91
CA HIS A 434 -6.41 17.37 25.67
C HIS A 434 -5.91 18.69 26.27
N LEU A 435 -6.11 19.82 25.57
CA LEU A 435 -5.79 21.14 26.12
C LEU A 435 -6.66 21.51 27.32
N ALA A 436 -7.93 21.17 27.27
CA ALA A 436 -8.84 21.34 28.42
C ALA A 436 -8.41 20.48 29.61
N GLU A 437 -7.99 19.25 29.40
CA GLU A 437 -7.45 18.36 30.42
C GLU A 437 -6.14 18.90 31.00
N LEU A 438 -5.22 19.37 30.15
CA LEU A 438 -3.96 19.98 30.58
C LEU A 438 -4.20 21.23 31.43
N SER A 439 -5.11 22.11 31.03
CA SER A 439 -5.43 23.31 31.80
C SER A 439 -6.07 22.98 33.16
N SER A 440 -6.92 21.95 33.21
CA SER A 440 -7.51 21.48 34.46
C SER A 440 -6.49 20.82 35.41
N ALA A 441 -5.55 20.06 34.84
CA ALA A 441 -4.49 19.38 35.59
C ALA A 441 -3.49 20.35 36.23
N LEU A 442 -3.27 21.51 35.62
CA LEU A 442 -2.40 22.57 36.10
C LEU A 442 -3.13 23.61 36.97
N HIS A 443 -4.43 23.45 37.22
CA HIS A 443 -5.29 24.38 38.02
C HIS A 443 -5.23 25.83 37.50
N GLU A 444 -4.96 26.03 36.22
CA GLU A 444 -4.88 27.35 35.61
C GLU A 444 -6.24 27.81 35.08
N ASN A 445 -6.74 28.92 35.63
CA ASN A 445 -7.93 29.60 35.16
C ASN A 445 -7.64 30.31 33.80
N VAL A 446 -8.48 29.98 32.85
CA VAL A 446 -8.43 30.36 31.46
C VAL A 446 -8.90 31.79 31.24
N PRO A 447 -8.14 32.85 31.38
CA PRO A 447 -7.83 33.69 30.20
C PRO A 447 -6.48 34.38 30.20
N GLN A 448 -5.61 34.10 31.15
CA GLN A 448 -4.30 34.76 31.22
C GLN A 448 -3.22 33.93 30.51
N LEU A 449 -2.27 34.61 29.88
CA LEU A 449 -1.12 33.96 29.32
C LEU A 449 -0.27 33.37 30.46
N PRO A 450 0.06 32.08 30.47
CA PRO A 450 0.95 31.54 31.48
C PRO A 450 2.30 32.29 31.46
N PRO A 451 2.95 32.54 32.62
CA PRO A 451 4.25 33.19 32.63
C PRO A 451 5.24 32.41 31.77
N ASN A 452 6.14 33.14 31.11
CA ASN A 452 7.17 32.51 30.29
C ASN A 452 8.10 31.70 31.24
N PRO A 453 8.22 30.38 31.08
CA PRO A 453 9.12 29.57 31.90
C PRO A 453 10.59 29.82 31.61
N HIS A 454 10.91 30.48 30.47
CA HIS A 454 12.23 30.97 30.11
C HIS A 454 12.23 32.49 30.11
N PRO A 455 12.37 33.18 31.28
CA PRO A 455 12.61 34.61 31.31
C PRO A 455 13.93 34.86 30.53
N HIS A 456 13.84 35.71 29.51
CA HIS A 456 14.89 35.96 28.53
C HIS A 456 16.31 36.04 29.17
N ASP A 457 17.06 34.95 29.07
CA ASP A 457 18.51 34.99 29.28
C ASP A 457 19.10 35.78 28.12
N THR A 458 19.54 36.96 28.45
CA THR A 458 20.27 37.84 27.54
C THR A 458 21.70 37.38 27.31
N GLU A 459 22.06 36.15 27.66
CA GLU A 459 23.33 35.55 27.36
C GLU A 459 23.27 34.73 26.07
N PRO A 460 24.14 35.05 25.06
CA PRO A 460 24.28 34.20 23.90
C PRO A 460 24.85 32.83 24.33
N PRO A 461 24.43 31.72 23.68
CA PRO A 461 24.92 30.40 24.00
C PRO A 461 26.46 30.39 23.88
N ALA A 462 27.13 30.05 24.97
CA ALA A 462 28.56 29.83 25.00
C ALA A 462 28.94 28.78 23.95
N ASP A 463 29.89 29.11 23.11
CA ASP A 463 30.47 28.29 22.06
C ASP A 463 30.72 26.86 22.56
N SER A 464 29.99 25.92 21.99
CA SER A 464 30.36 24.52 22.02
C SER A 464 31.27 24.22 20.83
N LYS A 465 32.56 24.14 21.16
CA LYS A 465 33.59 23.57 20.28
C LYS A 465 33.28 22.10 19.92
#